data_8fed52f5d49bc754a743b25d22bc8613
#
_entry.id   8fed52f5d49bc754a743b25d22bc8613
#
_cell.length_a   1.000
_cell.length_b   1.000
_cell.length_c   1.000
_cell.angle_alpha   90.00
_cell.angle_beta   90.00
_cell.angle_gamma   90.00
#
_symmetry.space_group_name_H-M   'P 1'
#
loop_
_entity.id
_entity.type
_entity.pdbx_description
1 polymer ?
#
loop_
_entity_poly.entity_id
_entity_poly.type
_entity_poly.pdbx_seq_one_letter_code
_entity_poly.pdbx_strand_id
1 'polypeptide(L)'
;AVMRGRVLHLHPFAEEINTCRRISAHFARALSANGYAVLQFDMHGCSDSSGNFEDTTWDIWLTNAHDALAELNRRTGTSAAQHDTAPLWLWGVRSGALLSADMLKSLHTPCHLLWWQPVVSGQQVLQQWLRLDAAKEWLNQGQTNKRASTGEQLQQGQTVHVAGYPITPALAQSLKAASLQTATRPIGADAHLSWMELTASEADDLPPAVTRHAR
;
A
#
# COMPACT_ATOMS: atom_id res chain seq x y z
N ALA A 1 -6.47 23.38 20.03
CA ALA A 1 -5.25 23.38 19.20
C ALA A 1 -5.67 23.34 17.74
N VAL A 2 -5.01 24.08 16.86
CA VAL A 2 -5.27 24.06 15.41
C VAL A 2 -4.71 22.74 14.86
N MET A 3 -5.51 22.03 14.07
CA MET A 3 -5.09 20.79 13.39
C MET A 3 -4.08 21.14 12.29
N ARG A 4 -2.89 20.50 12.31
CA ARG A 4 -1.79 20.77 11.36
C ARG A 4 -1.95 20.03 10.03
N GLY A 5 -2.69 18.92 10.02
CA GLY A 5 -2.91 18.11 8.83
C GLY A 5 -3.72 16.87 9.14
N ARG A 6 -4.20 16.24 8.08
CA ARG A 6 -4.94 14.97 8.09
C ARG A 6 -4.11 13.91 7.39
N VAL A 7 -3.98 12.73 7.96
CA VAL A 7 -3.15 11.66 7.42
C VAL A 7 -3.99 10.39 7.29
N LEU A 8 -4.11 9.88 6.08
CA LEU A 8 -4.66 8.57 5.81
C LEU A 8 -3.52 7.57 5.64
N HIS A 9 -3.44 6.58 6.50
CA HIS A 9 -2.46 5.51 6.42
C HIS A 9 -2.97 4.37 5.55
N LEU A 10 -2.20 4.06 4.51
CA LEU A 10 -2.45 2.95 3.58
C LEU A 10 -1.38 1.89 3.85
N HIS A 11 -1.79 0.81 4.53
CA HIS A 11 -0.89 -0.24 4.97
C HIS A 11 -0.50 -1.18 3.81
N PRO A 12 0.60 -1.94 3.92
CA PRO A 12 0.91 -3.03 2.99
C PRO A 12 -0.05 -4.20 3.19
N PHE A 13 -0.05 -5.16 2.27
CA PHE A 13 -0.94 -6.33 2.33
C PHE A 13 -0.19 -7.60 2.71
N ALA A 14 -0.96 -8.66 2.94
CA ALA A 14 -0.49 -10.01 3.26
C ALA A 14 0.54 -9.99 4.41
N GLU A 15 1.63 -10.74 4.29
CA GLU A 15 2.63 -10.86 5.35
C GLU A 15 3.28 -9.52 5.76
N GLU A 16 3.41 -8.57 4.84
CA GLU A 16 4.06 -7.28 5.13
C GLU A 16 3.29 -6.44 6.14
N ILE A 17 1.96 -6.61 6.28
CA ILE A 17 1.16 -5.86 7.27
C ILE A 17 1.62 -6.18 8.69
N ASN A 18 1.94 -7.45 8.98
CA ASN A 18 2.37 -7.88 10.32
C ASN A 18 3.69 -7.23 10.73
N THR A 19 4.64 -7.15 9.80
CA THR A 19 5.96 -6.57 10.05
C THR A 19 5.93 -5.05 10.19
N CYS A 20 5.03 -4.37 9.48
CA CYS A 20 4.94 -2.91 9.48
C CYS A 20 4.02 -2.34 10.57
N ARG A 21 3.11 -3.13 11.14
CA ARG A 21 2.07 -2.66 12.08
C ARG A 21 2.61 -1.87 13.26
N ARG A 22 3.66 -2.38 13.91
CA ARG A 22 4.24 -1.75 15.10
C ARG A 22 4.83 -0.38 14.79
N ILE A 23 5.65 -0.28 13.75
CA ILE A 23 6.31 1.00 13.40
C ILE A 23 5.29 2.02 12.91
N SER A 24 4.30 1.60 12.13
CA SER A 24 3.20 2.47 11.68
C SER A 24 2.40 3.01 12.87
N ALA A 25 2.08 2.17 13.86
CA ALA A 25 1.38 2.62 15.06
C ALA A 25 2.21 3.61 15.90
N HIS A 26 3.54 3.43 15.97
CA HIS A 26 4.42 4.40 16.64
C HIS A 26 4.44 5.75 15.93
N PHE A 27 4.58 5.74 14.61
CA PHE A 27 4.60 6.97 13.83
C PHE A 27 3.24 7.69 13.85
N ALA A 28 2.12 6.97 13.76
CA ALA A 28 0.79 7.55 13.88
C ALA A 28 0.61 8.29 15.22
N ARG A 29 1.08 7.69 16.33
CA ARG A 29 1.05 8.36 17.65
C ARG A 29 1.93 9.60 17.68
N ALA A 30 3.14 9.54 17.09
CA ALA A 30 4.03 10.69 17.01
C ALA A 30 3.40 11.83 16.20
N LEU A 31 2.76 11.52 15.06
CA LEU A 31 2.01 12.51 14.27
C LEU A 31 0.87 13.12 15.08
N SER A 32 0.08 12.29 15.77
CA SER A 32 -1.04 12.76 16.61
C SER A 32 -0.56 13.67 17.75
N ALA A 33 0.55 13.33 18.38
CA ALA A 33 1.16 14.19 19.42
C ALA A 33 1.63 15.54 18.85
N ASN A 34 1.90 15.63 17.56
CA ASN A 34 2.29 16.83 16.83
C ASN A 34 1.11 17.55 16.15
N GLY A 35 -0.13 17.22 16.49
CA GLY A 35 -1.32 17.92 16.03
C GLY A 35 -1.88 17.46 14.67
N TYR A 36 -1.50 16.29 14.18
CA TYR A 36 -2.10 15.69 12.98
C TYR A 36 -3.25 14.76 13.36
N ALA A 37 -4.33 14.77 12.59
CA ALA A 37 -5.37 13.75 12.65
C ALA A 37 -4.96 12.58 11.79
N VAL A 38 -4.75 11.40 12.38
CA VAL A 38 -4.30 10.20 11.67
C VAL A 38 -5.39 9.15 11.70
N LEU A 39 -5.77 8.63 10.54
CA LEU A 39 -6.64 7.47 10.41
C LEU A 39 -5.81 6.27 9.93
N GLN A 40 -5.82 5.22 10.74
CA GLN A 40 -5.38 3.87 10.38
C GLN A 40 -6.62 2.98 10.34
N PHE A 41 -6.71 2.11 9.36
CA PHE A 41 -7.82 1.18 9.16
C PHE A 41 -7.30 -0.12 8.57
N ASP A 42 -8.05 -1.19 8.70
CA ASP A 42 -7.75 -2.46 8.05
C ASP A 42 -8.64 -2.59 6.80
N MET A 43 -8.04 -2.96 5.68
CA MET A 43 -8.75 -3.19 4.41
C MET A 43 -9.54 -4.48 4.46
N HIS A 44 -10.56 -4.62 3.62
CA HIS A 44 -11.36 -5.83 3.51
C HIS A 44 -10.50 -7.10 3.43
N GLY A 45 -10.85 -8.11 4.21
CA GLY A 45 -10.11 -9.37 4.29
C GLY A 45 -8.74 -9.29 4.95
N CYS A 46 -8.37 -8.14 5.54
CA CYS A 46 -7.11 -7.95 6.25
C CYS A 46 -7.35 -7.75 7.73
N SER A 47 -6.52 -8.38 8.57
CA SER A 47 -6.50 -8.18 10.04
C SER A 47 -7.88 -8.33 10.69
N ASP A 48 -8.38 -7.26 11.34
CA ASP A 48 -9.66 -7.24 12.06
C ASP A 48 -10.83 -6.76 11.20
N SER A 49 -10.61 -6.48 9.90
CA SER A 49 -11.67 -6.10 8.96
C SER A 49 -12.53 -7.32 8.59
N SER A 50 -13.75 -7.05 8.16
CA SER A 50 -14.68 -8.07 7.68
C SER A 50 -14.24 -8.70 6.35
N GLY A 51 -14.82 -9.86 6.03
CA GLY A 51 -14.58 -10.62 4.81
C GLY A 51 -13.35 -11.50 4.86
N ASN A 52 -13.11 -12.26 3.79
CA ASN A 52 -11.94 -13.12 3.67
C ASN A 52 -10.95 -12.51 2.67
N PHE A 53 -9.66 -12.79 2.85
CA PHE A 53 -8.64 -12.29 1.94
C PHE A 53 -8.85 -12.80 0.50
N GLU A 54 -9.40 -14.00 0.32
CA GLU A 54 -9.72 -14.56 -1.00
C GLU A 54 -10.81 -13.82 -1.78
N ASP A 55 -11.67 -13.08 -1.06
CA ASP A 55 -12.74 -12.28 -1.68
C ASP A 55 -12.23 -10.89 -2.11
N THR A 56 -10.96 -10.56 -1.84
CA THR A 56 -10.42 -9.23 -2.13
C THR A 56 -10.01 -9.06 -3.59
N THR A 57 -10.16 -7.84 -4.06
CA THR A 57 -9.57 -7.34 -5.30
C THR A 57 -8.93 -5.99 -5.05
N TRP A 58 -8.11 -5.53 -6.00
CA TRP A 58 -7.53 -4.18 -5.93
C TRP A 58 -8.60 -3.09 -5.86
N ASP A 59 -9.69 -3.25 -6.61
CA ASP A 59 -10.79 -2.28 -6.63
C ASP A 59 -11.55 -2.21 -5.30
N ILE A 60 -11.71 -3.35 -4.61
CA ILE A 60 -12.29 -3.39 -3.26
C ILE A 60 -11.39 -2.60 -2.30
N TRP A 61 -10.09 -2.82 -2.32
CA TRP A 61 -9.16 -2.08 -1.46
C TRP A 61 -9.12 -0.59 -1.81
N LEU A 62 -9.20 -0.23 -3.09
CA LEU A 62 -9.29 1.17 -3.51
C LEU A 62 -10.57 1.84 -2.99
N THR A 63 -11.69 1.12 -3.05
CA THR A 63 -12.97 1.58 -2.47
C THR A 63 -12.84 1.78 -0.96
N ASN A 64 -12.26 0.81 -0.23
CA ASN A 64 -12.03 0.95 1.21
C ASN A 64 -11.14 2.16 1.56
N ALA A 65 -10.14 2.44 0.75
CA ALA A 65 -9.28 3.60 0.95
C ALA A 65 -10.04 4.93 0.76
N HIS A 66 -10.96 4.99 -0.21
CA HIS A 66 -11.85 6.15 -0.39
C HIS A 66 -12.86 6.30 0.76
N ASP A 67 -13.44 5.20 1.23
CA ASP A 67 -14.36 5.21 2.38
C ASP A 67 -13.64 5.66 3.65
N ALA A 68 -12.42 5.20 3.87
CA ALA A 68 -11.58 5.62 4.98
C ALA A 68 -11.22 7.12 4.90
N LEU A 69 -10.97 7.65 3.69
CA LEU A 69 -10.77 9.08 3.49
C LEU A 69 -12.04 9.87 3.80
N ALA A 70 -13.19 9.40 3.37
CA ALA A 70 -14.47 10.02 3.69
C ALA A 70 -14.72 10.06 5.21
N GLU A 71 -14.40 8.97 5.91
CA GLU A 71 -14.50 8.89 7.37
C GLU A 71 -13.51 9.83 8.07
N LEU A 72 -12.26 9.92 7.59
CA LEU A 72 -11.29 10.89 8.10
C LEU A 72 -11.82 12.32 7.96
N ASN A 73 -12.37 12.67 6.81
CA ASN A 73 -12.96 13.98 6.54
C ASN A 73 -14.15 14.25 7.48
N ARG A 74 -15.04 13.29 7.66
CA ARG A 74 -16.18 13.39 8.55
C ARG A 74 -15.76 13.64 10.01
N ARG A 75 -14.75 12.89 10.50
CA ARG A 75 -14.24 13.03 11.88
C ARG A 75 -13.53 14.34 12.12
N THR A 76 -12.91 14.89 11.10
CA THR A 76 -12.16 16.15 11.20
C THR A 76 -13.02 17.38 10.87
N GLY A 77 -14.31 17.18 10.56
CA GLY A 77 -15.23 18.27 10.19
C GLY A 77 -14.87 18.92 8.85
N THR A 78 -14.13 18.22 8.00
CA THR A 78 -13.68 18.74 6.70
C THR A 78 -14.75 18.46 5.65
N SER A 79 -15.26 19.51 5.01
CA SER A 79 -16.14 19.35 3.84
C SER A 79 -15.39 19.78 2.58
N ALA A 80 -15.77 19.18 1.43
CA ALA A 80 -15.20 19.53 0.13
C ALA A 80 -15.39 21.00 -0.26
N ALA A 81 -16.32 21.70 0.40
CA ALA A 81 -16.64 23.11 0.15
C ALA A 81 -15.80 24.11 0.96
N GLN A 82 -15.00 23.63 1.93
CA GLN A 82 -14.21 24.51 2.78
C GLN A 82 -12.78 24.63 2.25
N HIS A 83 -12.40 25.83 1.81
CA HIS A 83 -11.06 26.13 1.29
C HIS A 83 -9.96 26.23 2.35
N ASP A 84 -10.31 26.29 3.62
CA ASP A 84 -9.38 26.43 4.76
C ASP A 84 -9.32 25.15 5.58
N THR A 85 -8.96 24.06 4.92
CA THR A 85 -8.82 22.75 5.56
C THR A 85 -7.36 22.39 5.74
N ALA A 86 -7.03 21.79 6.89
CA ALA A 86 -5.70 21.26 7.14
C ALA A 86 -5.27 20.30 6.00
N PRO A 87 -4.01 20.36 5.54
CA PRO A 87 -3.54 19.60 4.38
C PRO A 87 -3.75 18.09 4.56
N LEU A 88 -4.11 17.42 3.46
CA LEU A 88 -4.25 15.97 3.41
C LEU A 88 -2.91 15.33 3.04
N TRP A 89 -2.56 14.26 3.75
CA TRP A 89 -1.44 13.38 3.46
C TRP A 89 -1.93 11.97 3.21
N LEU A 90 -1.52 11.36 2.11
CA LEU A 90 -1.66 9.92 1.89
C LEU A 90 -0.33 9.27 2.25
N TRP A 91 -0.33 8.51 3.34
CA TRP A 91 0.85 7.82 3.83
C TRP A 91 0.79 6.34 3.43
N GLY A 92 1.52 5.98 2.37
CA GLY A 92 1.63 4.63 1.86
C GLY A 92 2.89 3.92 2.32
N VAL A 93 2.74 2.71 2.83
CA VAL A 93 3.86 1.85 3.25
C VAL A 93 3.95 0.66 2.29
N ARG A 94 5.11 0.43 1.68
CA ARG A 94 5.35 -0.66 0.73
C ARG A 94 4.31 -0.65 -0.40
N SER A 95 3.51 -1.72 -0.51
CA SER A 95 2.42 -1.82 -1.48
C SER A 95 1.27 -0.82 -1.25
N GLY A 96 1.11 -0.29 -0.03
CA GLY A 96 0.18 0.80 0.24
C GLY A 96 0.48 2.09 -0.52
N ALA A 97 1.74 2.28 -0.95
CA ALA A 97 2.10 3.39 -1.84
C ALA A 97 1.45 3.28 -3.22
N LEU A 98 1.33 2.05 -3.77
CA LEU A 98 0.60 1.81 -5.03
C LEU A 98 -0.87 2.19 -4.90
N LEU A 99 -1.48 1.86 -3.77
CA LEU A 99 -2.88 2.19 -3.50
C LEU A 99 -3.08 3.72 -3.43
N SER A 100 -2.16 4.42 -2.74
CA SER A 100 -2.18 5.90 -2.70
C SER A 100 -2.05 6.52 -4.09
N ALA A 101 -1.18 5.95 -4.95
CA ALA A 101 -1.00 6.41 -6.32
C ALA A 101 -2.26 6.20 -7.17
N ASP A 102 -2.97 5.09 -6.99
CA ASP A 102 -4.22 4.83 -7.70
C ASP A 102 -5.37 5.71 -7.19
N MET A 103 -5.42 6.03 -5.89
CA MET A 103 -6.37 7.01 -5.35
C MET A 103 -6.26 8.37 -6.03
N LEU A 104 -5.06 8.82 -6.41
CA LEU A 104 -4.85 10.11 -7.07
C LEU A 104 -5.61 10.23 -8.39
N LYS A 105 -5.91 9.12 -9.08
CA LYS A 105 -6.62 9.14 -10.36
C LYS A 105 -8.06 9.67 -10.24
N SER A 106 -8.67 9.48 -9.07
CA SER A 106 -10.05 9.88 -8.76
C SER A 106 -10.16 10.94 -7.67
N LEU A 107 -9.05 11.28 -7.01
CA LEU A 107 -9.04 12.29 -5.96
C LEU A 107 -8.95 13.68 -6.56
N HIS A 108 -9.88 14.56 -6.17
CA HIS A 108 -9.91 15.97 -6.61
C HIS A 108 -9.40 16.94 -5.54
N THR A 109 -9.16 16.45 -4.33
CA THR A 109 -8.64 17.25 -3.22
C THR A 109 -7.11 17.31 -3.29
N PRO A 110 -6.50 18.51 -3.18
CA PRO A 110 -5.05 18.63 -3.06
C PRO A 110 -4.50 17.78 -1.91
N CYS A 111 -3.44 17.04 -2.17
CA CYS A 111 -2.83 16.20 -1.15
C CYS A 111 -1.32 16.05 -1.32
N HIS A 112 -0.66 15.78 -0.20
CA HIS A 112 0.74 15.39 -0.14
C HIS A 112 0.85 13.87 -0.07
N LEU A 113 2.00 13.35 -0.49
CA LEU A 113 2.32 11.93 -0.44
C LEU A 113 3.49 11.69 0.51
N LEU A 114 3.37 10.69 1.36
CA LEU A 114 4.46 10.16 2.16
C LEU A 114 4.58 8.67 1.87
N TRP A 115 5.65 8.25 1.23
CA TRP A 115 5.89 6.85 0.88
C TRP A 115 7.06 6.28 1.66
N TRP A 116 6.82 5.18 2.34
CA TRP A 116 7.84 4.43 3.07
C TRP A 116 8.17 3.14 2.33
N GLN A 117 9.43 3.06 1.87
CA GLN A 117 9.93 1.93 1.08
C GLN A 117 8.93 1.43 0.03
N PRO A 118 8.42 2.31 -0.82
CA PRO A 118 7.38 1.93 -1.75
C PRO A 118 7.87 0.88 -2.73
N VAL A 119 6.98 -0.01 -3.15
CA VAL A 119 7.19 -0.86 -4.32
C VAL A 119 6.70 -0.13 -5.56
N VAL A 120 7.44 -0.19 -6.65
CA VAL A 120 7.16 0.62 -7.85
C VAL A 120 6.07 0.03 -8.74
N SER A 121 5.75 -1.27 -8.60
CA SER A 121 4.70 -1.93 -9.37
C SER A 121 4.10 -3.12 -8.62
N GLY A 122 2.82 -3.37 -8.85
CA GLY A 122 2.13 -4.54 -8.32
C GLY A 122 2.65 -5.86 -8.91
N GLN A 123 3.19 -5.83 -10.13
CA GLN A 123 3.88 -6.98 -10.68
C GLN A 123 5.11 -7.36 -9.83
N GLN A 124 5.86 -6.40 -9.33
CA GLN A 124 6.99 -6.64 -8.43
C GLN A 124 6.53 -7.26 -7.11
N VAL A 125 5.44 -6.77 -6.53
CA VAL A 125 4.84 -7.34 -5.32
C VAL A 125 4.50 -8.81 -5.54
N LEU A 126 3.77 -9.10 -6.61
CA LEU A 126 3.36 -10.47 -6.92
C LEU A 126 4.58 -11.38 -7.13
N GLN A 127 5.61 -10.91 -7.86
CA GLN A 127 6.84 -11.69 -8.04
C GLN A 127 7.57 -11.95 -6.72
N GLN A 128 7.60 -10.99 -5.80
CA GLN A 128 8.18 -11.19 -4.47
C GLN A 128 7.44 -12.27 -3.70
N TRP A 129 6.11 -12.24 -3.70
CA TRP A 129 5.28 -13.26 -3.04
C TRP A 129 5.52 -14.65 -3.62
N LEU A 130 5.50 -14.81 -4.94
CA LEU A 130 5.74 -16.09 -5.60
C LEU A 130 7.16 -16.65 -5.33
N ARG A 131 8.16 -15.76 -5.20
CA ARG A 131 9.54 -16.19 -4.83
C ARG A 131 9.62 -16.70 -3.39
N LEU A 132 8.88 -16.09 -2.45
CA LEU A 132 8.83 -16.56 -1.07
C LEU A 132 8.27 -17.99 -0.98
N ASP A 133 7.27 -18.29 -1.79
CA ASP A 133 6.67 -19.62 -1.83
C ASP A 133 7.61 -20.64 -2.47
N ALA A 134 8.21 -20.33 -3.61
CA ALA A 134 9.19 -21.17 -4.27
C ALA A 134 10.40 -21.51 -3.36
N ALA A 135 10.85 -20.56 -2.55
CA ALA A 135 11.94 -20.79 -1.59
C ALA A 135 11.53 -21.78 -0.48
N LYS A 136 10.29 -21.69 0.01
CA LYS A 136 9.73 -22.66 0.98
C LYS A 136 9.59 -24.05 0.38
N GLU A 137 9.08 -24.14 -0.84
CA GLU A 137 8.97 -25.41 -1.56
C GLU A 137 10.34 -26.07 -1.73
N TRP A 138 11.36 -25.31 -2.12
CA TRP A 138 12.72 -25.82 -2.28
C TRP A 138 13.31 -26.36 -0.96
N LEU A 139 13.08 -25.70 0.15
CA LEU A 139 13.51 -26.16 1.47
C LEU A 139 12.79 -27.44 1.94
N ASN A 140 11.55 -27.64 1.49
CA ASN A 140 10.71 -28.79 1.82
C ASN A 140 10.84 -29.96 0.86
N GLN A 141 11.51 -29.79 -0.30
CA GLN A 141 11.71 -30.84 -1.31
C GLN A 141 12.78 -31.87 -0.90
N GLY A 142 12.43 -32.70 0.10
CA GLY A 142 13.01 -34.06 0.17
C GLY A 142 12.28 -35.09 -0.69
N GLN A 143 11.21 -34.75 -1.43
CA GLN A 143 10.42 -35.68 -2.26
C GLN A 143 10.01 -35.05 -3.58
N THR A 144 10.51 -35.65 -4.65
CA THR A 144 10.28 -35.37 -6.06
C THR A 144 8.82 -35.59 -6.46
N ASN A 145 8.03 -34.53 -6.57
CA ASN A 145 6.89 -34.51 -7.48
C ASN A 145 6.94 -33.19 -8.26
N LYS A 146 6.98 -33.27 -9.59
CA LYS A 146 6.85 -32.13 -10.52
C LYS A 146 5.44 -31.55 -10.42
N ARG A 147 5.17 -30.79 -9.36
CA ARG A 147 3.99 -29.92 -9.32
C ARG A 147 4.28 -28.69 -10.18
N ALA A 148 3.25 -28.18 -10.86
CA ALA A 148 3.32 -26.88 -11.51
C ALA A 148 3.72 -25.82 -10.46
N SER A 149 4.60 -24.91 -10.83
CA SER A 149 5.00 -23.80 -9.95
C SER A 149 3.78 -22.96 -9.56
N THR A 150 3.81 -22.34 -8.39
CA THR A 150 2.76 -21.42 -7.91
C THR A 150 2.39 -20.38 -8.97
N GLY A 151 3.39 -19.88 -9.73
CA GLY A 151 3.17 -18.95 -10.82
C GLY A 151 2.40 -19.55 -12.01
N GLU A 152 2.69 -20.82 -12.38
CA GLU A 152 1.97 -21.53 -13.43
C GLU A 152 0.54 -21.85 -13.02
N GLN A 153 0.31 -22.29 -11.79
CA GLN A 153 -1.03 -22.53 -11.23
C GLN A 153 -1.89 -21.26 -11.31
N LEU A 154 -1.33 -20.11 -10.90
CA LEU A 154 -2.01 -18.83 -10.96
C LEU A 154 -2.35 -18.41 -12.40
N GLN A 155 -1.45 -18.68 -13.37
CA GLN A 155 -1.71 -18.44 -14.80
C GLN A 155 -2.81 -19.37 -15.37
N GLN A 156 -2.95 -20.56 -14.81
CA GLN A 156 -4.03 -21.53 -15.14
C GLN A 156 -5.37 -21.18 -14.47
N GLY A 157 -5.47 -20.05 -13.80
CA GLY A 157 -6.68 -19.60 -13.14
C GLY A 157 -6.94 -20.25 -11.76
N GLN A 158 -5.91 -20.84 -11.14
CA GLN A 158 -6.02 -21.45 -9.83
C GLN A 158 -5.64 -20.43 -8.73
N THR A 159 -6.36 -20.46 -7.60
CA THR A 159 -5.94 -19.74 -6.39
C THR A 159 -4.74 -20.45 -5.78
N VAL A 160 -3.71 -19.67 -5.44
CA VAL A 160 -2.50 -20.17 -4.82
C VAL A 160 -2.34 -19.59 -3.41
N HIS A 161 -1.65 -20.32 -2.53
CA HIS A 161 -1.43 -19.87 -1.16
C HIS A 161 0.03 -19.48 -0.95
N VAL A 162 0.27 -18.22 -0.65
CA VAL A 162 1.61 -17.68 -0.39
C VAL A 162 1.67 -17.15 1.04
N ALA A 163 2.57 -17.70 1.85
CA ALA A 163 2.72 -17.34 3.26
C ALA A 163 1.40 -17.43 4.08
N GLY A 164 0.48 -18.33 3.66
CA GLY A 164 -0.84 -18.50 4.28
C GLY A 164 -1.95 -17.63 3.71
N TYR A 165 -1.65 -16.74 2.76
CA TYR A 165 -2.64 -15.89 2.11
C TYR A 165 -3.08 -16.48 0.75
N PRO A 166 -4.39 -16.62 0.49
CA PRO A 166 -4.89 -17.06 -0.81
C PRO A 166 -4.79 -15.93 -1.83
N ILE A 167 -3.96 -16.12 -2.83
CA ILE A 167 -3.82 -15.18 -3.96
C ILE A 167 -4.69 -15.69 -5.10
N THR A 168 -5.79 -15.00 -5.35
CA THR A 168 -6.71 -15.33 -6.45
C THR A 168 -6.20 -14.77 -7.79
N PRO A 169 -6.58 -15.37 -8.91
CA PRO A 169 -6.27 -14.82 -10.24
C PRO A 169 -6.79 -13.39 -10.42
N ALA A 170 -7.96 -13.07 -9.85
CA ALA A 170 -8.56 -11.73 -9.91
C ALA A 170 -7.70 -10.69 -9.19
N LEU A 171 -7.27 -10.99 -7.94
CA LEU A 171 -6.36 -10.13 -7.19
C LEU A 171 -5.02 -9.97 -7.91
N ALA A 172 -4.45 -11.08 -8.40
CA ALA A 172 -3.16 -11.04 -9.10
C ALA A 172 -3.22 -10.22 -10.38
N GLN A 173 -4.30 -10.31 -11.14
CA GLN A 173 -4.49 -9.56 -12.39
C GLN A 173 -4.66 -8.06 -12.12
N SER A 174 -5.52 -7.69 -11.18
CA SER A 174 -5.77 -6.30 -10.83
C SER A 174 -4.53 -5.65 -10.19
N LEU A 175 -3.82 -6.37 -9.30
CA LEU A 175 -2.58 -5.90 -8.71
C LEU A 175 -1.48 -5.64 -9.74
N LYS A 176 -1.32 -6.49 -10.77
CA LYS A 176 -0.32 -6.30 -11.84
C LYS A 176 -0.46 -4.96 -12.57
N ALA A 177 -1.66 -4.42 -12.65
CA ALA A 177 -1.93 -3.15 -13.33
C ALA A 177 -1.51 -1.93 -12.49
N ALA A 178 -1.34 -2.10 -11.18
CA ALA A 178 -0.96 -1.00 -10.27
C ALA A 178 0.51 -0.61 -10.48
N SER A 179 0.78 0.69 -10.59
CA SER A 179 2.13 1.23 -10.79
C SER A 179 2.24 2.66 -10.27
N LEU A 180 3.38 3.00 -9.66
CA LEU A 180 3.67 4.38 -9.26
C LEU A 180 3.85 5.32 -10.47
N GLN A 181 4.22 4.80 -11.63
CA GLN A 181 4.38 5.59 -12.86
C GLN A 181 3.06 6.19 -13.37
N THR A 182 1.93 5.60 -12.99
CA THR A 182 0.61 6.13 -13.36
C THR A 182 0.16 7.30 -12.50
N ALA A 183 0.85 7.56 -11.40
CA ALA A 183 0.62 8.72 -10.54
C ALA A 183 1.23 9.99 -11.15
N THR A 184 0.65 10.46 -12.25
CA THR A 184 1.21 11.57 -13.03
C THR A 184 0.93 12.96 -12.45
N ARG A 185 0.34 13.10 -11.26
CA ARG A 185 0.09 14.42 -10.65
C ARG A 185 0.13 14.37 -9.13
N PRO A 186 1.06 15.06 -8.49
CA PRO A 186 0.75 15.67 -7.19
C PRO A 186 -0.43 16.63 -7.41
N ILE A 187 -1.52 16.45 -6.68
CA ILE A 187 -2.71 17.27 -6.86
C ILE A 187 -2.51 18.56 -6.06
N GLY A 188 -2.22 19.65 -6.78
CA GLY A 188 -2.01 20.99 -6.23
C GLY A 188 -0.62 21.53 -6.51
N ALA A 189 -0.52 22.85 -6.69
CA ALA A 189 0.74 23.54 -6.98
C ALA A 189 1.80 23.38 -5.86
N ASP A 190 1.34 23.18 -4.62
CA ASP A 190 2.19 23.03 -3.43
C ASP A 190 2.23 21.58 -2.91
N ALA A 191 1.88 20.60 -3.74
CA ALA A 191 1.90 19.21 -3.33
C ALA A 191 3.34 18.70 -3.19
N HIS A 192 3.59 17.95 -2.09
CA HIS A 192 4.89 17.37 -1.80
C HIS A 192 4.81 15.85 -1.86
N LEU A 193 5.83 15.22 -2.44
CA LEU A 193 6.10 13.80 -2.32
C LEU A 193 7.35 13.63 -1.45
N SER A 194 7.18 12.95 -0.31
CA SER A 194 8.28 12.47 0.52
C SER A 194 8.45 10.98 0.30
N TRP A 195 9.58 10.59 -0.30
CA TRP A 195 9.94 9.20 -0.53
C TRP A 195 11.05 8.81 0.44
N MET A 196 10.79 7.80 1.28
CA MET A 196 11.73 7.33 2.31
C MET A 196 12.15 5.89 2.00
N GLU A 197 13.46 5.69 1.89
CA GLU A 197 14.08 4.37 1.75
C GLU A 197 14.88 4.04 3.01
N LEU A 198 14.84 2.76 3.41
CA LEU A 198 15.73 2.20 4.42
C LEU A 198 16.83 1.42 3.70
N THR A 199 18.06 1.81 3.90
CA THR A 199 19.21 1.13 3.36
C THR A 199 20.16 0.73 4.49
N ALA A 200 20.79 -0.43 4.34
CA ALA A 200 21.90 -0.84 5.21
C ALA A 200 23.25 -0.28 4.72
N SER A 201 23.27 0.40 3.58
CA SER A 201 24.45 1.05 3.01
C SER A 201 24.62 2.44 3.62
N GLU A 202 25.87 2.80 3.96
CA GLU A 202 26.24 4.17 4.36
C GLU A 202 26.31 5.13 3.16
N ALA A 203 26.08 4.64 1.93
CA ALA A 203 26.07 5.49 0.74
C ALA A 203 24.79 6.35 0.71
N ASP A 204 24.97 7.65 0.52
CA ASP A 204 23.87 8.62 0.35
C ASP A 204 23.10 8.45 -0.98
N ASP A 205 23.50 7.51 -1.82
CA ASP A 205 22.89 7.29 -3.13
C ASP A 205 21.63 6.44 -3.03
N LEU A 206 20.53 6.96 -3.55
CA LEU A 206 19.30 6.19 -3.72
C LEU A 206 19.53 5.01 -4.68
N PRO A 207 18.93 3.83 -4.42
CA PRO A 207 18.99 2.71 -5.34
C PRO A 207 18.59 3.13 -6.76
N PRO A 208 19.23 2.61 -7.84
CA PRO A 208 18.94 3.02 -9.22
C PRO A 208 17.47 2.87 -9.64
N ALA A 209 16.75 1.92 -9.04
CA ALA A 209 15.33 1.76 -9.26
C ALA A 209 14.54 2.95 -8.70
N VAL A 210 14.90 3.45 -7.51
CA VAL A 210 14.28 4.61 -6.87
C VAL A 210 14.58 5.89 -7.62
N THR A 211 15.83 6.10 -8.01
CA THR A 211 16.27 7.30 -8.75
C THR A 211 15.51 7.48 -10.08
N ARG A 212 15.11 6.38 -10.73
CA ARG A 212 14.33 6.42 -11.98
C ARG A 212 12.88 6.87 -11.77
N HIS A 213 12.32 6.69 -10.57
CA HIS A 213 10.92 7.00 -10.27
C HIS A 213 10.75 8.27 -9.43
N ALA A 214 11.83 8.79 -8.84
CA ALA A 214 11.82 10.02 -8.04
C ALA A 214 12.03 11.31 -8.88
N ARG A 215 12.27 11.17 -10.20
CA ARG A 215 12.35 12.27 -11.17
C ARG A 215 11.06 12.41 -11.96
#